data_04061af4097de6f08245ab65dce8347c
#
_entry.id   04061af4097de6f08245ab65dce8347c
#
_cell.length_a   1.000
_cell.length_b   1.000
_cell.length_c   1.000
_cell.angle_alpha   90.00
_cell.angle_beta   90.00
_cell.angle_gamma   90.00
#
_symmetry.space_group_name_H-M   'P 1'
#
loop_
_entity.id
_entity.type
_entity.pdbx_description
1 polymer ?
#
loop_
_entity_poly.entity_id
_entity_poly.type
_entity_poly.pdbx_seq_one_letter_code
_entity_poly.pdbx_strand_id
1 'polypeptide(L)'
;MTIHFPALALAAALGLPLSPAWAEVNIRYLASQGGLSAHELAAELGYFDGTGITIENVGYAQGGPASLVALAGGSVEVGSAATAAVLNSIAAGNDFVAAYPSNGINDEAQSIFYVLDDSPIRSVEDIVGKTIAVNTLGAHLDYVVREALHQKGLPQDSANLVVVPGPQLEQVLRSGQVDISAFGYWQTTFTGAALQNGGLRAVFDDTDVLGEIAGGFIVLRRDWTLAHPDEARIFVEASTRALDYARDNPEKAREIIARVLAERGENAEVARYFAGYGVRKGGLPVERDIQFWIDVLERQGAVPPGRLVARDILFSTGDSPKTN
;
A
#
# COMPACT_ATOMS: atom_id res chain seq x y z
N MET A 1 18.54 -46.59 -74.36
CA MET A 1 19.33 -46.43 -73.16
C MET A 1 19.04 -44.99 -72.61
N THR A 2 18.01 -44.86 -71.78
CA THR A 2 17.45 -43.56 -71.41
C THR A 2 17.81 -43.35 -69.92
N ILE A 3 18.65 -42.37 -69.66
CA ILE A 3 19.15 -42.09 -68.30
C ILE A 3 18.18 -41.07 -67.65
N HIS A 4 17.53 -41.46 -66.55
CA HIS A 4 16.69 -40.57 -65.69
C HIS A 4 17.55 -40.00 -64.55
N PHE A 5 17.61 -38.66 -64.49
CA PHE A 5 18.12 -37.93 -63.36
C PHE A 5 16.98 -37.63 -62.36
N PRO A 6 17.13 -37.91 -61.06
CA PRO A 6 16.15 -37.41 -60.07
C PRO A 6 16.40 -35.97 -59.71
N ALA A 7 15.34 -35.17 -59.75
CA ALA A 7 15.32 -33.76 -59.28
C ALA A 7 15.41 -33.74 -57.75
N LEU A 8 16.44 -33.10 -57.22
CA LEU A 8 16.61 -32.82 -55.79
C LEU A 8 15.73 -31.63 -55.42
N ALA A 9 14.66 -31.87 -54.65
CA ALA A 9 13.82 -30.78 -54.07
C ALA A 9 14.52 -30.21 -52.83
N LEU A 10 14.95 -28.96 -52.92
CA LEU A 10 15.52 -28.18 -51.83
C LEU A 10 14.36 -27.66 -50.95
N ALA A 11 14.12 -28.24 -49.81
CA ALA A 11 13.15 -27.74 -48.82
C ALA A 11 13.75 -26.52 -48.12
N ALA A 12 13.26 -25.30 -48.44
CA ALA A 12 13.58 -24.09 -47.69
C ALA A 12 12.85 -24.15 -46.32
N ALA A 13 13.59 -24.41 -45.25
CA ALA A 13 13.09 -24.26 -43.89
C ALA A 13 12.93 -22.77 -43.60
N LEU A 14 11.69 -22.28 -43.59
CA LEU A 14 11.31 -20.95 -43.08
C LEU A 14 11.57 -20.97 -41.55
N GLY A 15 12.71 -20.43 -41.13
CA GLY A 15 12.98 -20.15 -39.74
C GLY A 15 12.02 -19.07 -39.26
N LEU A 16 10.97 -19.46 -38.54
CA LEU A 16 10.18 -18.54 -37.75
C LEU A 16 11.11 -17.94 -36.67
N PRO A 17 11.11 -16.60 -36.49
CA PRO A 17 11.83 -16.01 -35.37
C PRO A 17 11.21 -16.53 -34.08
N LEU A 18 11.97 -17.32 -33.31
CA LEU A 18 11.65 -17.62 -31.93
C LEU A 18 11.72 -16.28 -31.19
N SER A 19 10.55 -15.68 -30.92
CA SER A 19 10.49 -14.63 -29.90
C SER A 19 11.05 -15.20 -28.61
N PRO A 20 11.95 -14.50 -27.89
CA PRO A 20 12.41 -14.96 -26.60
C PRO A 20 11.18 -15.18 -25.72
N ALA A 21 10.91 -16.43 -25.36
CA ALA A 21 9.93 -16.72 -24.31
C ALA A 21 10.49 -16.12 -23.02
N TRP A 22 9.96 -14.99 -22.60
CA TRP A 22 10.23 -14.48 -21.27
C TRP A 22 9.84 -15.57 -20.29
N ALA A 23 10.70 -15.87 -19.33
CA ALA A 23 10.34 -16.78 -18.26
C ALA A 23 9.14 -16.18 -17.52
N GLU A 24 8.06 -16.94 -17.39
CA GLU A 24 6.86 -16.49 -16.68
C GLU A 24 7.20 -16.26 -15.21
N VAL A 25 7.00 -15.03 -14.74
CA VAL A 25 7.26 -14.63 -13.35
C VAL A 25 5.93 -14.41 -12.65
N ASN A 26 5.67 -15.23 -11.63
CA ASN A 26 4.48 -15.07 -10.80
C ASN A 26 4.80 -14.19 -9.59
N ILE A 27 4.12 -13.05 -9.49
CA ILE A 27 4.23 -12.07 -8.40
C ILE A 27 3.06 -12.29 -7.44
N ARG A 28 3.36 -12.93 -6.29
CA ARG A 28 2.38 -13.22 -5.25
C ARG A 28 2.28 -12.07 -4.26
N TYR A 29 1.08 -11.82 -3.77
CA TYR A 29 0.81 -10.79 -2.77
C TYR A 29 -0.33 -11.19 -1.84
N LEU A 30 -0.50 -10.46 -0.72
CA LEU A 30 -1.66 -10.53 0.16
C LEU A 30 -2.56 -9.33 -0.08
N ALA A 31 -3.82 -9.55 -0.42
CA ALA A 31 -4.80 -8.50 -0.64
C ALA A 31 -5.19 -7.79 0.68
N SER A 32 -5.71 -6.58 0.55
CA SER A 32 -6.41 -5.86 1.62
C SER A 32 -7.92 -6.05 1.49
N GLN A 33 -8.62 -6.21 2.62
CA GLN A 33 -10.08 -6.31 2.60
C GLN A 33 -10.73 -4.97 2.23
N GLY A 34 -11.78 -5.01 1.45
CA GLY A 34 -12.60 -3.86 1.08
C GLY A 34 -11.95 -2.90 0.08
N GLY A 35 -10.80 -3.26 -0.50
CA GLY A 35 -10.08 -2.42 -1.44
C GLY A 35 -9.31 -3.21 -2.49
N LEU A 36 -8.75 -2.49 -3.45
CA LEU A 36 -7.92 -3.01 -4.53
C LEU A 36 -6.61 -2.23 -4.57
N SER A 37 -5.47 -2.89 -4.56
CA SER A 37 -4.18 -2.23 -4.74
C SER A 37 -3.96 -1.85 -6.21
N ALA A 38 -3.01 -0.93 -6.46
CA ALA A 38 -2.74 -0.48 -7.83
C ALA A 38 -2.21 -1.60 -8.74
N HIS A 39 -1.44 -2.56 -8.23
CA HIS A 39 -0.98 -3.71 -9.02
C HIS A 39 -2.12 -4.66 -9.36
N GLU A 40 -3.12 -4.82 -8.49
CA GLU A 40 -4.34 -5.57 -8.79
C GLU A 40 -5.15 -4.87 -9.88
N LEU A 41 -5.33 -3.55 -9.74
CA LEU A 41 -6.01 -2.75 -10.77
C LEU A 41 -5.25 -2.80 -12.11
N ALA A 42 -3.91 -2.79 -12.11
CA ALA A 42 -3.09 -2.96 -13.30
C ALA A 42 -3.34 -4.30 -13.99
N ALA A 43 -3.46 -5.38 -13.22
CA ALA A 43 -3.81 -6.71 -13.74
C ALA A 43 -5.19 -6.72 -14.38
N GLU A 44 -6.20 -6.14 -13.72
CA GLU A 44 -7.57 -6.02 -14.24
C GLU A 44 -7.68 -5.15 -15.51
N LEU A 45 -6.75 -4.22 -15.69
CA LEU A 45 -6.63 -3.38 -16.87
C LEU A 45 -5.80 -4.01 -18.00
N GLY A 46 -5.28 -5.23 -17.81
CA GLY A 46 -4.45 -5.93 -18.79
C GLY A 46 -3.05 -5.33 -18.96
N TYR A 47 -2.54 -4.56 -17.98
CA TYR A 47 -1.24 -3.89 -18.11
C TYR A 47 -0.05 -4.84 -17.99
N PHE A 48 -0.29 -6.07 -17.58
CA PHE A 48 0.73 -7.14 -17.56
C PHE A 48 0.62 -8.08 -18.77
N ASP A 49 -0.36 -7.91 -19.67
CA ASP A 49 -0.55 -8.77 -20.82
C ASP A 49 0.67 -8.75 -21.74
N GLY A 50 1.17 -9.93 -22.08
CA GLY A 50 2.35 -10.09 -22.94
C GLY A 50 3.69 -9.75 -22.29
N THR A 51 3.74 -9.42 -21.01
CA THR A 51 4.98 -9.10 -20.28
C THR A 51 5.66 -10.33 -19.66
N GLY A 52 4.99 -11.47 -19.60
CA GLY A 52 5.45 -12.65 -18.88
C GLY A 52 5.25 -12.57 -17.35
N ILE A 53 4.55 -11.52 -16.86
CA ILE A 53 4.25 -11.34 -15.43
C ILE A 53 2.79 -11.74 -15.17
N THR A 54 2.57 -12.55 -14.14
CA THR A 54 1.26 -12.82 -13.55
C THR A 54 1.21 -12.30 -12.12
N ILE A 55 0.03 -11.81 -11.70
CA ILE A 55 -0.21 -11.29 -10.35
C ILE A 55 -1.16 -12.22 -9.63
N GLU A 56 -0.74 -12.78 -8.49
CA GLU A 56 -1.50 -13.78 -7.75
C GLU A 56 -1.81 -13.35 -6.31
N ASN A 57 -3.08 -13.21 -5.99
CA ASN A 57 -3.52 -13.07 -4.61
C ASN A 57 -3.49 -14.41 -3.89
N VAL A 58 -2.63 -14.57 -2.89
CA VAL A 58 -2.49 -15.81 -2.11
C VAL A 58 -3.18 -15.72 -0.73
N GLY A 59 -3.94 -14.68 -0.47
CA GLY A 59 -4.69 -14.49 0.80
C GLY A 59 -4.85 -13.03 1.20
N TYR A 60 -5.12 -12.81 2.48
CA TYR A 60 -5.36 -11.48 3.04
C TYR A 60 -4.35 -11.13 4.12
N ALA A 61 -3.84 -9.90 4.08
CA ALA A 61 -3.02 -9.34 5.15
C ALA A 61 -3.91 -8.80 6.28
N GLN A 62 -3.57 -9.16 7.52
CA GLN A 62 -4.18 -8.57 8.73
C GLN A 62 -3.46 -7.26 9.14
N GLY A 63 -3.16 -6.41 8.15
CA GLY A 63 -2.43 -5.15 8.30
C GLY A 63 -1.00 -5.19 7.75
N GLY A 64 -0.39 -4.02 7.65
CA GLY A 64 0.93 -3.85 7.03
C GLY A 64 2.05 -4.72 7.61
N PRO A 65 2.24 -4.78 8.94
CA PRO A 65 3.28 -5.62 9.53
C PRO A 65 3.16 -7.10 9.14
N ALA A 66 1.94 -7.66 9.04
CA ALA A 66 1.73 -9.04 8.61
C ALA A 66 2.14 -9.25 7.14
N SER A 67 1.84 -8.29 6.28
CA SER A 67 2.28 -8.29 4.88
C SER A 67 3.82 -8.26 4.76
N LEU A 68 4.49 -7.44 5.58
CA LEU A 68 5.96 -7.37 5.60
C LEU A 68 6.62 -8.66 6.12
N VAL A 69 6.00 -9.33 7.09
CA VAL A 69 6.47 -10.65 7.56
C VAL A 69 6.37 -11.70 6.46
N ALA A 70 5.26 -11.74 5.72
CA ALA A 70 5.09 -12.65 4.59
C ALA A 70 6.13 -12.38 3.47
N LEU A 71 6.43 -11.10 3.19
CA LEU A 71 7.46 -10.68 2.25
C LEU A 71 8.85 -11.12 2.71
N ALA A 72 9.21 -10.85 3.97
CA ALA A 72 10.50 -11.24 4.54
C ALA A 72 10.71 -12.76 4.51
N GLY A 73 9.65 -13.53 4.75
CA GLY A 73 9.66 -15.00 4.71
C GLY A 73 9.63 -15.60 3.30
N GLY A 74 9.52 -14.77 2.24
CA GLY A 74 9.46 -15.24 0.85
C GLY A 74 8.14 -15.94 0.48
N SER A 75 7.10 -15.80 1.30
CA SER A 75 5.76 -16.33 0.99
C SER A 75 5.07 -15.53 -0.12
N VAL A 76 5.48 -14.28 -0.29
CA VAL A 76 5.02 -13.34 -1.33
C VAL A 76 6.21 -12.54 -1.88
N GLU A 77 6.06 -11.99 -3.08
CA GLU A 77 7.04 -11.09 -3.72
C GLU A 77 6.76 -9.63 -3.39
N VAL A 78 5.52 -9.29 -3.05
CA VAL A 78 5.05 -7.93 -2.80
C VAL A 78 4.54 -7.80 -1.38
N GLY A 79 5.04 -6.81 -0.66
CA GLY A 79 4.50 -6.35 0.62
C GLY A 79 3.82 -4.99 0.47
N SER A 80 2.87 -4.72 1.36
CA SER A 80 2.16 -3.44 1.44
C SER A 80 2.05 -3.01 2.90
N ALA A 81 2.57 -1.84 3.22
CA ALA A 81 2.45 -1.29 4.58
C ALA A 81 2.57 0.23 4.59
N ALA A 82 2.09 0.85 5.67
CA ALA A 82 2.34 2.24 5.96
C ALA A 82 3.84 2.53 6.09
N THR A 83 4.27 3.72 5.70
CA THR A 83 5.69 4.10 5.60
C THR A 83 6.46 3.81 6.90
N ALA A 84 5.91 4.19 8.06
CA ALA A 84 6.55 3.94 9.35
C ALA A 84 6.79 2.44 9.61
N ALA A 85 5.85 1.56 9.24
CA ALA A 85 6.00 0.11 9.41
C ALA A 85 7.06 -0.46 8.47
N VAL A 86 7.15 0.04 7.21
CA VAL A 86 8.22 -0.32 6.27
C VAL A 86 9.58 0.04 6.85
N LEU A 87 9.74 1.26 7.34
CA LEU A 87 11.00 1.76 7.91
C LEU A 87 11.42 0.99 9.17
N ASN A 88 10.48 0.70 10.06
CA ASN A 88 10.73 -0.14 11.23
C ASN A 88 11.23 -1.54 10.83
N SER A 89 10.62 -2.13 9.79
CA SER A 89 11.02 -3.43 9.27
C SER A 89 12.43 -3.41 8.67
N ILE A 90 12.77 -2.36 7.91
CA ILE A 90 14.13 -2.17 7.34
C ILE A 90 15.15 -1.94 8.47
N ALA A 91 14.82 -1.12 9.46
CA ALA A 91 15.69 -0.87 10.61
C ALA A 91 15.95 -2.16 11.42
N ALA A 92 14.99 -3.07 11.48
CA ALA A 92 15.12 -4.39 12.08
C ALA A 92 15.96 -5.39 11.25
N GLY A 93 16.41 -5.01 10.04
CA GLY A 93 17.35 -5.79 9.24
C GLY A 93 16.76 -6.43 7.98
N ASN A 94 15.49 -6.18 7.65
CA ASN A 94 14.91 -6.62 6.38
C ASN A 94 15.41 -5.74 5.24
N ASP A 95 15.84 -6.35 4.13
CA ASP A 95 16.35 -5.61 2.96
C ASP A 95 15.26 -5.41 1.92
N PHE A 96 14.45 -4.37 2.14
CA PHE A 96 13.34 -3.98 1.29
C PHE A 96 13.63 -2.69 0.51
N VAL A 97 12.97 -2.56 -0.64
CA VAL A 97 12.89 -1.32 -1.43
C VAL A 97 11.45 -0.86 -1.54
N ALA A 98 11.23 0.43 -1.39
CA ALA A 98 9.93 1.07 -1.59
C ALA A 98 9.71 1.25 -3.10
N ALA A 99 8.85 0.41 -3.67
CA ALA A 99 8.62 0.33 -5.11
C ALA A 99 7.81 1.52 -5.63
N TYR A 100 6.67 1.78 -4.99
CA TYR A 100 5.82 2.95 -5.28
C TYR A 100 4.86 3.20 -4.10
N PRO A 101 4.32 4.44 -3.93
CA PRO A 101 3.34 4.74 -2.90
C PRO A 101 2.06 3.91 -3.08
N SER A 102 1.65 3.19 -2.07
CA SER A 102 0.37 2.46 -2.09
C SER A 102 -0.81 3.43 -2.03
N ASN A 103 -0.67 4.48 -1.21
CA ASN A 103 -1.62 5.57 -1.02
C ASN A 103 -0.86 6.86 -0.68
N GLY A 104 -1.45 8.01 -1.05
CA GLY A 104 -1.08 9.32 -0.51
C GLY A 104 -1.96 9.69 0.67
N ILE A 105 -1.52 10.68 1.42
CA ILE A 105 -2.30 11.38 2.45
C ILE A 105 -2.56 12.79 1.91
N ASN A 106 -3.81 13.13 1.69
CA ASN A 106 -4.29 14.42 1.20
C ASN A 106 -5.79 14.51 1.46
N ASP A 107 -6.46 15.57 1.00
CA ASP A 107 -7.90 15.78 1.18
C ASP A 107 -8.80 14.67 0.59
N GLU A 108 -8.28 13.83 -0.33
CA GLU A 108 -9.02 12.73 -0.94
C GLU A 108 -8.86 11.42 -0.15
N ALA A 109 -7.70 11.22 0.50
CA ALA A 109 -7.35 9.99 1.20
C ALA A 109 -6.69 10.32 2.55
N GLN A 110 -7.49 10.36 3.61
CA GLN A 110 -7.08 10.73 4.97
C GLN A 110 -7.33 9.59 5.95
N SER A 111 -6.49 9.51 6.97
CA SER A 111 -6.82 8.79 8.19
C SER A 111 -7.53 9.73 9.14
N ILE A 112 -8.77 9.40 9.51
CA ILE A 112 -9.62 10.29 10.29
C ILE A 112 -9.95 9.64 11.64
N PHE A 113 -9.87 10.44 12.69
CA PHE A 113 -10.14 10.05 14.08
C PHE A 113 -11.55 10.50 14.46
N TYR A 114 -12.48 9.55 14.51
CA TYR A 114 -13.90 9.81 14.76
C TYR A 114 -14.31 9.54 16.19
N VAL A 115 -15.24 10.37 16.66
CA VAL A 115 -16.00 10.20 17.90
C VAL A 115 -17.50 10.19 17.57
N LEU A 116 -18.35 9.82 18.53
CA LEU A 116 -19.79 10.04 18.42
C LEU A 116 -20.09 11.57 18.46
N ASP A 117 -21.15 12.00 17.80
CA ASP A 117 -21.52 13.42 17.71
C ASP A 117 -21.68 14.10 19.08
N ASP A 118 -22.20 13.39 20.06
CA ASP A 118 -22.42 13.84 21.45
C ASP A 118 -21.17 13.74 22.32
N SER A 119 -20.06 13.18 21.84
CA SER A 119 -18.81 13.05 22.60
C SER A 119 -18.30 14.44 23.04
N PRO A 120 -17.79 14.57 24.27
CA PRO A 120 -17.15 15.81 24.75
C PRO A 120 -15.78 16.07 24.12
N ILE A 121 -15.15 15.09 23.46
CA ILE A 121 -13.82 15.21 22.84
C ILE A 121 -13.93 16.10 21.61
N ARG A 122 -13.20 17.23 21.58
CA ARG A 122 -13.28 18.25 20.52
C ARG A 122 -11.95 18.52 19.83
N SER A 123 -10.84 18.19 20.48
CA SER A 123 -9.49 18.52 20.03
C SER A 123 -8.49 17.40 20.37
N VAL A 124 -7.26 17.52 19.89
CA VAL A 124 -6.15 16.60 20.24
C VAL A 124 -5.86 16.63 21.73
N GLU A 125 -6.03 17.76 22.41
CA GLU A 125 -5.78 17.87 23.83
C GLU A 125 -6.76 17.03 24.67
N ASP A 126 -7.96 16.80 24.16
CA ASP A 126 -9.00 16.01 24.85
C ASP A 126 -8.77 14.49 24.75
N ILE A 127 -7.83 14.02 23.91
CA ILE A 127 -7.57 12.59 23.75
C ILE A 127 -6.67 12.02 24.87
N VAL A 128 -6.10 12.86 25.72
CA VAL A 128 -5.30 12.42 26.87
C VAL A 128 -6.13 11.50 27.78
N GLY A 129 -5.62 10.30 28.05
CA GLY A 129 -6.29 9.27 28.84
C GLY A 129 -7.44 8.55 28.15
N LYS A 130 -7.76 8.87 26.91
CA LYS A 130 -8.83 8.24 26.13
C LYS A 130 -8.37 6.94 25.48
N THR A 131 -9.32 6.07 25.18
CA THR A 131 -9.10 4.83 24.47
C THR A 131 -9.37 5.03 22.97
N ILE A 132 -8.35 4.80 22.16
CA ILE A 132 -8.39 4.99 20.71
C ILE A 132 -8.20 3.65 20.03
N ALA A 133 -9.18 3.24 19.21
CA ALA A 133 -9.05 2.07 18.35
C ALA A 133 -8.18 2.40 17.14
N VAL A 134 -7.13 1.62 16.93
CA VAL A 134 -6.23 1.67 15.77
C VAL A 134 -6.13 0.28 15.14
N ASN A 135 -5.76 0.17 13.86
CA ASN A 135 -5.66 -1.13 13.19
C ASN A 135 -4.45 -1.96 13.67
N THR A 136 -3.36 -1.30 14.10
CA THR A 136 -2.13 -1.98 14.57
C THR A 136 -1.23 -0.99 15.31
N LEU A 137 -0.39 -1.50 16.22
CA LEU A 137 0.61 -0.70 16.92
C LEU A 137 1.93 -0.69 16.15
N GLY A 138 2.74 0.35 16.33
CA GLY A 138 4.01 0.53 15.64
C GLY A 138 3.85 0.80 14.14
N ALA A 139 2.68 1.30 13.71
CA ALA A 139 2.37 1.66 12.34
C ALA A 139 1.67 3.04 12.28
N HIS A 140 1.14 3.40 11.11
CA HIS A 140 0.69 4.75 10.77
C HIS A 140 -0.19 5.41 11.85
N LEU A 141 -1.33 4.80 12.19
CA LEU A 141 -2.30 5.43 13.11
C LEU A 141 -1.74 5.61 14.52
N ASP A 142 -0.93 4.67 15.00
CA ASP A 142 -0.22 4.82 16.29
C ASP A 142 0.72 6.04 16.25
N TYR A 143 1.54 6.15 15.21
CA TYR A 143 2.47 7.27 15.09
C TYR A 143 1.77 8.61 14.85
N VAL A 144 0.63 8.65 14.14
CA VAL A 144 -0.17 9.88 13.96
C VAL A 144 -0.69 10.37 15.32
N VAL A 145 -1.22 9.50 16.18
CA VAL A 145 -1.66 9.89 17.53
C VAL A 145 -0.49 10.47 18.34
N ARG A 146 0.66 9.79 18.33
CA ARG A 146 1.86 10.27 19.06
C ARG A 146 2.35 11.61 18.53
N GLU A 147 2.38 11.78 17.21
CA GLU A 147 2.80 13.03 16.57
C GLU A 147 1.83 14.17 16.88
N ALA A 148 0.52 13.91 16.83
CA ALA A 148 -0.52 14.88 17.17
C ALA A 148 -0.35 15.38 18.63
N LEU A 149 -0.14 14.45 19.57
CA LEU A 149 0.14 14.80 20.97
C LEU A 149 1.45 15.59 21.09
N HIS A 150 2.52 15.16 20.40
CA HIS A 150 3.81 15.85 20.41
C HIS A 150 3.72 17.29 19.95
N GLN A 151 3.01 17.56 18.84
CA GLN A 151 2.82 18.92 18.30
C GLN A 151 2.06 19.84 19.27
N LYS A 152 1.28 19.27 20.19
CA LYS A 152 0.58 19.99 21.26
C LYS A 152 1.41 20.09 22.55
N GLY A 153 2.64 19.59 22.56
CA GLY A 153 3.50 19.58 23.75
C GLY A 153 3.04 18.60 24.83
N LEU A 154 2.23 17.58 24.46
CA LEU A 154 1.70 16.56 25.36
C LEU A 154 2.55 15.28 25.32
N PRO A 155 2.54 14.45 26.39
CA PRO A 155 3.23 13.18 26.37
C PRO A 155 2.68 12.26 25.27
N GLN A 156 3.56 11.71 24.45
CA GLN A 156 3.19 10.93 23.25
C GLN A 156 2.46 9.61 23.57
N ASP A 157 2.59 9.11 24.81
CA ASP A 157 1.98 7.89 25.31
C ASP A 157 0.77 8.16 26.24
N SER A 158 0.25 9.38 26.24
CA SER A 158 -0.85 9.79 27.11
C SER A 158 -2.24 9.32 26.65
N ALA A 159 -2.39 8.69 25.48
CA ALA A 159 -3.61 8.03 25.02
C ALA A 159 -3.47 6.49 25.07
N ASN A 160 -4.58 5.78 25.32
CA ASN A 160 -4.60 4.31 25.37
C ASN A 160 -4.96 3.74 24.01
N LEU A 161 -3.98 3.18 23.28
CA LEU A 161 -4.22 2.61 21.96
C LEU A 161 -4.61 1.13 22.09
N VAL A 162 -5.70 0.73 21.41
CA VAL A 162 -6.17 -0.65 21.34
C VAL A 162 -6.28 -1.10 19.89
N VAL A 163 -5.86 -2.34 19.62
CA VAL A 163 -5.91 -2.90 18.26
C VAL A 163 -7.30 -3.42 17.95
N VAL A 164 -7.91 -2.90 16.89
CA VAL A 164 -9.23 -3.30 16.41
C VAL A 164 -9.20 -3.49 14.89
N PRO A 165 -9.66 -4.64 14.35
CA PRO A 165 -9.75 -4.84 12.91
C PRO A 165 -10.66 -3.81 12.23
N GLY A 166 -10.29 -3.37 11.02
CA GLY A 166 -10.99 -2.31 10.27
C GLY A 166 -12.51 -2.48 10.19
N PRO A 167 -13.05 -3.67 9.84
CA PRO A 167 -14.50 -3.88 9.78
C PRO A 167 -15.25 -3.70 11.11
N GLN A 168 -14.55 -3.68 12.25
CA GLN A 168 -15.15 -3.57 13.58
C GLN A 168 -15.07 -2.14 14.18
N LEU A 169 -14.31 -1.23 13.55
CA LEU A 169 -14.04 0.12 14.07
C LEU A 169 -15.31 0.93 14.37
N GLU A 170 -16.29 0.90 13.47
CA GLU A 170 -17.57 1.58 13.69
C GLU A 170 -18.33 0.98 14.87
N GLN A 171 -18.40 -0.35 14.95
CA GLN A 171 -19.16 -1.04 15.98
C GLN A 171 -18.59 -0.77 17.38
N VAL A 172 -17.26 -0.84 17.56
CA VAL A 172 -16.64 -0.61 18.88
C VAL A 172 -16.80 0.84 19.35
N LEU A 173 -16.82 1.80 18.43
CA LEU A 173 -17.09 3.21 18.73
C LEU A 173 -18.57 3.40 19.14
N ARG A 174 -19.50 2.90 18.34
CA ARG A 174 -20.96 3.05 18.63
C ARG A 174 -21.39 2.34 19.90
N SER A 175 -20.73 1.25 20.26
CA SER A 175 -21.00 0.53 21.52
C SER A 175 -20.33 1.15 22.75
N GLY A 176 -19.50 2.20 22.59
CA GLY A 176 -18.78 2.83 23.67
C GLY A 176 -17.64 1.99 24.24
N GLN A 177 -17.16 0.98 23.53
CA GLN A 177 -15.99 0.20 23.95
C GLN A 177 -14.70 1.01 23.83
N VAL A 178 -14.69 1.99 22.91
CA VAL A 178 -13.62 2.96 22.73
C VAL A 178 -14.20 4.38 22.67
N ASP A 179 -13.40 5.37 23.04
CA ASP A 179 -13.79 6.78 22.96
C ASP A 179 -13.64 7.33 21.53
N ILE A 180 -12.66 6.80 20.78
CA ILE A 180 -12.29 7.24 19.44
C ILE A 180 -11.99 6.01 18.57
N SER A 181 -12.41 6.05 17.30
CA SER A 181 -11.98 5.07 16.28
C SER A 181 -11.24 5.77 15.17
N ALA A 182 -10.04 5.27 14.85
CA ALA A 182 -9.21 5.77 13.77
C ALA A 182 -9.42 4.92 12.50
N PHE A 183 -9.93 5.55 11.44
CA PHE A 183 -10.08 4.94 10.12
C PHE A 183 -8.92 5.39 9.23
N GLY A 184 -8.09 4.44 8.82
CA GLY A 184 -6.92 4.72 8.01
C GLY A 184 -7.26 5.16 6.58
N TYR A 185 -6.40 5.96 5.94
CA TYR A 185 -6.53 6.42 4.55
C TYR A 185 -6.75 5.27 3.54
N TRP A 186 -6.32 4.07 3.86
CA TRP A 186 -6.56 2.85 3.06
C TRP A 186 -7.93 2.21 3.30
N GLN A 187 -8.71 2.74 4.24
CA GLN A 187 -10.02 2.21 4.66
C GLN A 187 -11.17 3.13 4.23
N THR A 188 -10.99 3.92 3.17
CA THR A 188 -11.99 4.91 2.70
C THR A 188 -13.37 4.29 2.45
N THR A 189 -13.42 3.03 2.05
CA THR A 189 -14.66 2.26 1.85
C THR A 189 -15.41 2.05 3.17
N PHE A 190 -14.71 1.70 4.26
CA PHE A 190 -15.32 1.55 5.60
C PHE A 190 -15.68 2.91 6.20
N THR A 191 -14.83 3.90 6.03
CA THR A 191 -15.11 5.29 6.45
C THR A 191 -16.38 5.80 5.79
N GLY A 192 -16.52 5.65 4.48
CA GLY A 192 -17.69 6.09 3.74
C GLY A 192 -18.97 5.39 4.22
N ALA A 193 -18.93 4.09 4.48
CA ALA A 193 -20.04 3.33 5.02
C ALA A 193 -20.45 3.83 6.42
N ALA A 194 -19.48 4.04 7.32
CA ALA A 194 -19.72 4.53 8.68
C ALA A 194 -20.33 5.95 8.69
N LEU A 195 -19.86 6.83 7.80
CA LEU A 195 -20.39 8.18 7.65
C LEU A 195 -21.84 8.19 7.12
N GLN A 196 -22.18 7.26 6.22
CA GLN A 196 -23.54 7.12 5.73
C GLN A 196 -24.54 6.76 6.86
N ASN A 197 -24.08 6.00 7.86
CA ASN A 197 -24.89 5.67 9.04
C ASN A 197 -25.10 6.88 9.96
N GLY A 198 -24.35 8.00 9.78
CA GLY A 198 -24.45 9.22 10.56
C GLY A 198 -23.98 9.10 12.01
N GLY A 199 -24.10 10.17 12.78
CA GLY A 199 -23.80 10.20 14.22
C GLY A 199 -22.30 10.15 14.56
N LEU A 200 -21.41 10.41 13.61
CA LEU A 200 -19.97 10.46 13.77
C LEU A 200 -19.43 11.85 13.42
N ARG A 201 -18.46 12.30 14.21
CA ARG A 201 -17.76 13.57 14.00
C ARG A 201 -16.26 13.37 14.06
N ALA A 202 -15.54 13.93 13.07
CA ALA A 202 -14.09 13.99 13.10
C ALA A 202 -13.58 14.89 14.23
N VAL A 203 -12.48 14.48 14.85
CA VAL A 203 -11.74 15.30 15.83
C VAL A 203 -10.51 15.91 15.17
N PHE A 204 -9.74 15.12 14.45
CA PHE A 204 -8.60 15.52 13.63
C PHE A 204 -8.33 14.43 12.58
N ASP A 205 -7.47 14.72 11.63
CA ASP A 205 -7.01 13.77 10.61
C ASP A 205 -5.48 13.80 10.47
N ASP A 206 -4.94 12.88 9.68
CA ASP A 206 -3.50 12.79 9.48
C ASP A 206 -2.94 13.87 8.55
N THR A 207 -3.75 14.48 7.70
CA THR A 207 -3.32 15.63 6.87
C THR A 207 -3.05 16.85 7.75
N ASP A 208 -3.88 17.08 8.79
CA ASP A 208 -3.66 18.12 9.79
C ASP A 208 -2.31 17.95 10.52
N VAL A 209 -1.92 16.69 10.75
CA VAL A 209 -0.73 16.33 11.54
C VAL A 209 0.53 16.25 10.67
N LEU A 210 0.44 15.65 9.49
CA LEU A 210 1.58 15.28 8.64
C LEU A 210 1.72 16.15 7.39
N GLY A 211 0.64 16.83 6.97
CA GLY A 211 0.54 17.43 5.64
C GLY A 211 0.42 16.39 4.54
N GLU A 212 0.41 16.82 3.28
CA GLU A 212 0.37 15.93 2.13
C GLU A 212 1.67 15.13 1.97
N ILE A 213 1.58 13.79 2.06
CA ILE A 213 2.73 12.89 2.01
C ILE A 213 2.28 11.50 1.51
N ALA A 214 3.23 10.66 1.05
CA ALA A 214 2.94 9.24 0.86
C ALA A 214 2.64 8.56 2.20
N GLY A 215 1.46 7.96 2.32
CA GLY A 215 1.02 7.32 3.55
C GLY A 215 1.61 5.92 3.74
N GLY A 216 1.82 5.20 2.64
CA GLY A 216 2.37 3.85 2.63
C GLY A 216 3.04 3.51 1.31
N PHE A 217 3.69 2.35 1.31
CA PHE A 217 4.41 1.85 0.15
C PHE A 217 4.06 0.41 -0.16
N ILE A 218 4.05 0.12 -1.45
CA ILE A 218 4.30 -1.21 -1.97
C ILE A 218 5.80 -1.42 -1.93
N VAL A 219 6.22 -2.55 -1.36
CA VAL A 219 7.63 -2.88 -1.16
C VAL A 219 7.97 -4.23 -1.76
N LEU A 220 9.19 -4.34 -2.23
CA LEU A 220 9.78 -5.56 -2.79
C LEU A 220 11.04 -5.90 -1.99
N ARG A 221 11.46 -7.18 -1.98
CA ARG A 221 12.79 -7.53 -1.48
C ARG A 221 13.86 -7.06 -2.48
N ARG A 222 14.94 -6.50 -1.96
CA ARG A 222 16.05 -6.02 -2.81
C ARG A 222 16.71 -7.16 -3.58
N ASP A 223 16.91 -8.34 -2.97
CA ASP A 223 17.46 -9.50 -3.63
C ASP A 223 16.61 -9.94 -4.83
N TRP A 224 15.28 -9.87 -4.69
CA TRP A 224 14.36 -10.20 -5.77
C TRP A 224 14.45 -9.16 -6.91
N THR A 225 14.50 -7.85 -6.59
CA THR A 225 14.63 -6.80 -7.61
C THR A 225 15.95 -6.87 -8.38
N LEU A 226 17.04 -7.32 -7.72
CA LEU A 226 18.32 -7.53 -8.37
C LEU A 226 18.34 -8.79 -9.25
N ALA A 227 17.59 -9.82 -8.87
CA ALA A 227 17.45 -11.05 -9.66
C ALA A 227 16.48 -10.90 -10.84
N HIS A 228 15.49 -9.98 -10.74
CA HIS A 228 14.42 -9.75 -11.71
C HIS A 228 14.27 -8.24 -12.04
N PRO A 229 15.32 -7.56 -12.53
CA PRO A 229 15.31 -6.11 -12.68
C PRO A 229 14.28 -5.60 -13.70
N ASP A 230 14.07 -6.33 -14.80
CA ASP A 230 13.09 -5.95 -15.83
C ASP A 230 11.66 -6.18 -15.35
N GLU A 231 11.40 -7.28 -14.67
CA GLU A 231 10.09 -7.59 -14.09
C GLU A 231 9.72 -6.61 -12.98
N ALA A 232 10.68 -6.24 -12.13
CA ALA A 232 10.48 -5.22 -11.09
C ALA A 232 10.14 -3.86 -11.72
N ARG A 233 10.85 -3.46 -12.77
CA ARG A 233 10.56 -2.22 -13.51
C ARG A 233 9.18 -2.26 -14.15
N ILE A 234 8.82 -3.34 -14.86
CA ILE A 234 7.50 -3.50 -15.49
C ILE A 234 6.39 -3.47 -14.43
N PHE A 235 6.60 -4.17 -13.29
CA PHE A 235 5.65 -4.17 -12.18
C PHE A 235 5.38 -2.76 -11.65
N VAL A 236 6.42 -1.98 -11.41
CA VAL A 236 6.30 -0.59 -10.94
C VAL A 236 5.62 0.30 -11.97
N GLU A 237 6.05 0.23 -13.24
CA GLU A 237 5.48 1.05 -14.33
C GLU A 237 3.99 0.74 -14.56
N ALA A 238 3.61 -0.55 -14.61
CA ALA A 238 2.21 -0.95 -14.77
C ALA A 238 1.35 -0.49 -13.58
N SER A 239 1.86 -0.66 -12.36
CA SER A 239 1.15 -0.27 -11.14
C SER A 239 0.98 1.24 -11.01
N THR A 240 2.01 2.03 -11.28
CA THR A 240 1.93 3.51 -11.24
C THR A 240 1.02 4.07 -12.34
N ARG A 241 1.00 3.44 -13.51
CA ARG A 241 0.02 3.74 -14.56
C ARG A 241 -1.41 3.46 -14.12
N ALA A 242 -1.65 2.41 -13.30
CA ALA A 242 -2.98 2.13 -12.75
C ALA A 242 -3.41 3.15 -11.69
N LEU A 243 -2.47 3.72 -10.90
CA LEU A 243 -2.77 4.86 -10.02
C LEU A 243 -3.28 6.07 -10.82
N ASP A 244 -2.59 6.41 -11.92
CA ASP A 244 -3.01 7.49 -12.80
C ASP A 244 -4.37 7.20 -13.46
N TYR A 245 -4.59 5.96 -13.90
CA TYR A 245 -5.88 5.54 -14.46
C TYR A 245 -7.03 5.72 -13.47
N ALA A 246 -6.85 5.30 -12.21
CA ALA A 246 -7.90 5.42 -11.18
C ALA A 246 -8.27 6.88 -10.89
N ARG A 247 -7.28 7.78 -10.87
CA ARG A 247 -7.49 9.22 -10.71
C ARG A 247 -8.25 9.81 -11.90
N ASP A 248 -7.85 9.45 -13.12
CA ASP A 248 -8.42 10.02 -14.35
C ASP A 248 -9.77 9.37 -14.74
N ASN A 249 -10.10 8.18 -14.17
CA ASN A 249 -11.31 7.41 -14.46
C ASN A 249 -11.96 6.84 -13.19
N PRO A 250 -12.34 7.67 -12.19
CA PRO A 250 -12.75 7.19 -10.87
C PRO A 250 -13.97 6.25 -10.91
N GLU A 251 -14.96 6.53 -11.77
CA GLU A 251 -16.15 5.68 -11.90
C GLU A 251 -15.80 4.27 -12.42
N LYS A 252 -14.95 4.18 -13.45
CA LYS A 252 -14.51 2.89 -13.98
C LYS A 252 -13.65 2.13 -12.97
N ALA A 253 -12.83 2.84 -12.20
CA ALA A 253 -12.08 2.22 -11.11
C ALA A 253 -13.02 1.61 -10.06
N ARG A 254 -14.08 2.33 -9.65
CA ARG A 254 -15.12 1.81 -8.74
C ARG A 254 -15.82 0.57 -9.29
N GLU A 255 -16.17 0.56 -10.59
CA GLU A 255 -16.79 -0.60 -11.25
C GLU A 255 -15.87 -1.83 -11.19
N ILE A 256 -14.57 -1.66 -11.47
CA ILE A 256 -13.58 -2.74 -11.41
C ILE A 256 -13.43 -3.22 -9.95
N ILE A 257 -13.28 -2.30 -8.99
CA ILE A 257 -13.17 -2.64 -7.57
C ILE A 257 -14.40 -3.42 -7.12
N ALA A 258 -15.61 -2.97 -7.44
CA ALA A 258 -16.84 -3.65 -7.07
C ALA A 258 -16.88 -5.08 -7.62
N ARG A 259 -16.51 -5.29 -8.88
CA ARG A 259 -16.44 -6.61 -9.51
C ARG A 259 -15.45 -7.52 -8.80
N VAL A 260 -14.23 -7.06 -8.55
CA VAL A 260 -13.19 -7.85 -7.89
C VAL A 260 -13.56 -8.20 -6.45
N LEU A 261 -14.16 -7.25 -5.69
CA LEU A 261 -14.66 -7.53 -4.35
C LEU A 261 -15.77 -8.60 -4.36
N ALA A 262 -16.71 -8.53 -5.32
CA ALA A 262 -17.74 -9.54 -5.48
C ALA A 262 -17.16 -10.94 -5.80
N GLU A 263 -16.17 -11.02 -6.69
CA GLU A 263 -15.44 -12.25 -7.03
C GLU A 263 -14.73 -12.87 -5.83
N ARG A 264 -14.27 -12.04 -4.88
CA ARG A 264 -13.66 -12.44 -3.60
C ARG A 264 -14.68 -12.80 -2.52
N GLY A 265 -15.98 -12.63 -2.77
CA GLY A 265 -17.04 -12.81 -1.77
C GLY A 265 -17.08 -11.69 -0.72
N GLU A 266 -16.50 -10.53 -1.03
CA GLU A 266 -16.54 -9.33 -0.20
C GLU A 266 -17.76 -8.46 -0.55
N ASN A 267 -18.04 -7.46 0.31
CA ASN A 267 -19.13 -6.51 0.05
C ASN A 267 -18.77 -5.54 -1.07
N ALA A 268 -19.26 -5.79 -2.28
CA ALA A 268 -19.01 -4.95 -3.46
C ALA A 268 -19.57 -3.53 -3.34
N GLU A 269 -20.61 -3.30 -2.53
CA GLU A 269 -21.24 -1.99 -2.36
C GLU A 269 -20.30 -0.94 -1.75
N VAL A 270 -19.26 -1.37 -1.04
CA VAL A 270 -18.29 -0.44 -0.44
C VAL A 270 -17.43 0.25 -1.48
N ALA A 271 -17.30 -0.31 -2.68
CA ALA A 271 -16.52 0.28 -3.77
C ALA A 271 -17.00 1.68 -4.18
N ARG A 272 -18.29 2.01 -3.99
CA ARG A 272 -18.84 3.35 -4.26
C ARG A 272 -18.18 4.47 -3.44
N TYR A 273 -17.57 4.12 -2.31
CA TYR A 273 -16.88 5.07 -1.44
C TYR A 273 -15.38 5.22 -1.78
N PHE A 274 -14.88 4.48 -2.76
CA PHE A 274 -13.49 4.65 -3.19
C PHE A 274 -13.30 6.05 -3.78
N ALA A 275 -12.47 6.87 -3.12
CA ALA A 275 -12.20 8.26 -3.51
C ALA A 275 -10.95 8.39 -4.41
N GLY A 276 -10.12 7.35 -4.49
CA GLY A 276 -8.83 7.34 -5.17
C GLY A 276 -7.74 6.80 -4.26
N TYR A 277 -6.52 6.80 -4.75
CA TYR A 277 -5.35 6.42 -3.96
C TYR A 277 -4.66 7.63 -3.30
N GLY A 278 -5.10 8.86 -3.58
CA GLY A 278 -4.48 10.08 -3.06
C GLY A 278 -3.01 10.29 -3.48
N VAL A 279 -2.51 9.51 -4.44
CA VAL A 279 -1.12 9.57 -4.90
C VAL A 279 -0.96 10.64 -5.97
N ARG A 280 0.13 11.41 -5.89
CA ARG A 280 0.47 12.40 -6.91
C ARG A 280 0.60 11.79 -8.31
N LYS A 281 0.39 12.63 -9.34
CA LYS A 281 0.49 12.19 -10.74
C LYS A 281 1.86 11.55 -11.04
N GLY A 282 1.83 10.45 -11.80
CA GLY A 282 3.00 9.64 -12.13
C GLY A 282 3.32 8.57 -11.09
N GLY A 283 2.68 8.59 -9.92
CA GLY A 283 2.76 7.52 -8.92
C GLY A 283 4.15 7.27 -8.32
N LEU A 284 5.15 8.15 -8.60
CA LEU A 284 6.51 7.93 -8.12
C LEU A 284 6.74 8.57 -6.75
N PRO A 285 7.46 7.89 -5.85
CA PRO A 285 7.83 8.43 -4.56
C PRO A 285 8.86 9.53 -4.70
N VAL A 286 8.90 10.44 -3.74
CA VAL A 286 10.00 11.40 -3.57
C VAL A 286 10.71 11.14 -2.24
N GLU A 287 11.98 11.54 -2.15
CA GLU A 287 12.80 11.31 -0.95
C GLU A 287 12.14 11.86 0.33
N ARG A 288 11.43 12.99 0.25
CA ARG A 288 10.68 13.57 1.36
C ARG A 288 9.65 12.61 1.97
N ASP A 289 9.00 11.77 1.15
CA ASP A 289 7.98 10.83 1.63
C ASP A 289 8.55 9.78 2.60
N ILE A 290 9.84 9.48 2.47
CA ILE A 290 10.59 8.57 3.34
C ILE A 290 11.28 9.34 4.46
N GLN A 291 11.98 10.45 4.14
CA GLN A 291 12.79 11.19 5.10
C GLN A 291 11.96 11.74 6.25
N PHE A 292 10.77 12.27 5.98
CA PHE A 292 9.85 12.72 7.03
C PHE A 292 9.62 11.64 8.10
N TRP A 293 9.34 10.42 7.67
CA TRP A 293 9.09 9.31 8.59
C TRP A 293 10.34 8.82 9.30
N ILE A 294 11.50 8.89 8.66
CA ILE A 294 12.80 8.64 9.34
C ILE A 294 12.94 9.61 10.50
N ASP A 295 12.73 10.91 10.26
CA ASP A 295 12.86 11.95 11.29
C ASP A 295 11.88 11.74 12.46
N VAL A 296 10.63 11.32 12.17
CA VAL A 296 9.62 10.98 13.20
C VAL A 296 10.08 9.78 14.02
N LEU A 297 10.51 8.69 13.38
CA LEU A 297 10.91 7.46 14.05
C LEU A 297 12.18 7.64 14.90
N GLU A 298 13.15 8.41 14.41
CA GLU A 298 14.36 8.76 15.17
C GLU A 298 14.03 9.61 16.40
N ARG A 299 13.18 10.63 16.24
CA ARG A 299 12.72 11.49 17.34
C ARG A 299 11.98 10.70 18.42
N GLN A 300 11.20 9.70 18.01
CA GLN A 300 10.45 8.83 18.94
C GLN A 300 11.31 7.69 19.50
N GLY A 301 12.56 7.58 19.10
CA GLY A 301 13.47 6.52 19.56
C GLY A 301 13.12 5.12 19.01
N ALA A 302 12.24 5.03 18.02
CA ALA A 302 11.87 3.76 17.38
C ALA A 302 12.99 3.27 16.45
N VAL A 303 13.76 4.18 15.85
CA VAL A 303 14.91 3.89 14.99
C VAL A 303 16.12 4.69 15.49
N PRO A 304 17.31 4.08 15.59
CA PRO A 304 18.54 4.82 15.93
C PRO A 304 18.87 5.88 14.87
N PRO A 305 19.36 7.08 15.27
CA PRO A 305 19.76 8.14 14.35
C PRO A 305 20.79 7.66 13.31
N GLY A 306 20.54 8.00 12.05
CA GLY A 306 21.43 7.65 10.93
C GLY A 306 21.41 6.17 10.50
N ARG A 307 20.50 5.38 11.06
CA ARG A 307 20.32 3.95 10.68
C ARG A 307 19.74 3.79 9.28
N LEU A 308 18.89 4.72 8.86
CA LEU A 308 18.18 4.69 7.59
C LEU A 308 18.59 5.88 6.72
N VAL A 309 18.65 5.67 5.41
CA VAL A 309 18.91 6.70 4.40
C VAL A 309 17.81 6.64 3.36
N ALA A 310 17.01 7.69 3.22
CA ALA A 310 15.80 7.69 2.40
C ALA A 310 16.04 7.24 0.95
N ARG A 311 17.05 7.79 0.29
CA ARG A 311 17.40 7.43 -1.11
C ARG A 311 17.79 5.96 -1.30
N ASP A 312 18.33 5.29 -0.26
CA ASP A 312 18.76 3.89 -0.34
C ASP A 312 17.56 2.91 -0.20
N ILE A 313 16.42 3.44 0.23
CA ILE A 313 15.16 2.70 0.41
C ILE A 313 14.30 2.78 -0.85
N LEU A 314 14.37 3.88 -1.61
CA LEU A 314 13.59 4.04 -2.83
C LEU A 314 14.06 3.07 -3.91
N PHE A 315 13.08 2.45 -4.61
CA PHE A 315 13.37 1.67 -5.81
C PHE A 315 13.87 2.60 -6.92
N SER A 316 14.98 2.22 -7.55
CA SER A 316 15.55 2.92 -8.70
C SER A 316 15.70 1.94 -9.86
N THR A 317 15.23 2.33 -11.02
CA THR A 317 15.39 1.55 -12.27
C THR A 317 16.85 1.46 -12.74
N GLY A 318 17.79 2.11 -12.03
CA GLY A 318 19.22 2.15 -12.33
C GLY A 318 20.12 1.48 -11.29
N ASP A 319 19.56 0.77 -10.30
CA ASP A 319 20.35 0.09 -9.27
C ASP A 319 21.15 -1.07 -9.86
N SER A 320 22.35 -0.77 -10.32
CA SER A 320 23.41 -1.77 -10.47
C SER A 320 23.85 -2.26 -9.09
N PRO A 321 24.19 -3.54 -8.89
CA PRO A 321 24.65 -4.06 -7.60
C PRO A 321 25.78 -3.20 -7.09
N LYS A 322 25.67 -2.67 -5.87
CA LYS A 322 26.80 -2.03 -5.16
C LYS A 322 27.87 -3.10 -5.03
N THR A 323 28.91 -3.03 -5.87
CA THR A 323 30.13 -3.80 -5.67
C THR A 323 30.74 -3.35 -4.35
N ASN A 324 30.75 -4.28 -3.37
CA ASN A 324 31.48 -4.12 -2.10
C ASN A 324 32.98 -3.94 -2.33
#